data_bbe23256345ecb155ceab0daeff33e13
#
_entry.id   bbe23256345ecb155ceab0daeff33e13
#
_cell.length_a   1.000
_cell.length_b   1.000
_cell.length_c   1.000
_cell.angle_alpha   90.00
_cell.angle_beta   90.00
_cell.angle_gamma   90.00
#
_symmetry.space_group_name_H-M   'P 1'
#
loop_
_entity.id
_entity.type
_entity.pdbx_description
1 polymer ?
#
loop_
_entity_poly.entity_id
_entity_poly.type
_entity_poly.pdbx_seq_one_letter_code
_entity_poly.pdbx_strand_id
1 'polypeptide(L)' 'MTILKTKLWTAYLDKEITAHDAAVMLALLKVARTKFGNPTEDTYIDAAAYMAIANECKFEE' A
#
# COMPACT_ATOMS: atom_id res chain seq x y z
N MET A 1 2.19 -2.80 -11.46
CA MET A 1 3.05 -2.82 -10.27
C MET A 1 2.37 -3.45 -9.05
N THR A 2 1.17 -3.00 -8.70
CA THR A 2 0.48 -3.53 -7.53
C THR A 2 0.15 -5.02 -7.69
N ILE A 3 -0.28 -5.46 -8.88
CA ILE A 3 -0.61 -6.85 -9.15
C ILE A 3 0.62 -7.75 -8.97
N LEU A 4 1.79 -7.33 -9.47
CA LEU A 4 3.02 -8.10 -9.32
C LEU A 4 3.42 -8.21 -7.85
N LYS A 5 3.37 -7.10 -7.11
CA LYS A 5 3.67 -7.11 -5.68
C LYS A 5 2.70 -8.01 -4.91
N THR A 6 1.42 -7.97 -5.26
CA THR A 6 0.40 -8.80 -4.64
C THR A 6 0.72 -10.28 -4.81
N LYS A 7 1.11 -10.68 -6.01
CA LYS A 7 1.47 -12.08 -6.29
C LYS A 7 2.71 -12.52 -5.52
N LEU A 8 3.73 -11.66 -5.45
CA LEU A 8 4.96 -11.96 -4.74
C LEU A 8 4.70 -12.08 -3.23
N TRP A 9 3.92 -11.19 -2.67
CA TRP A 9 3.58 -11.22 -1.26
C TRP A 9 2.71 -12.42 -0.90
N THR A 10 1.76 -12.77 -1.76
CA THR A 10 0.93 -13.96 -1.58
C THR A 10 1.79 -15.20 -1.53
N ALA A 11 2.74 -15.33 -2.46
CA ALA A 11 3.64 -16.47 -2.50
C ALA A 11 4.53 -16.53 -1.26
N TYR A 12 5.06 -15.40 -0.83
CA TYR A 12 5.96 -15.35 0.32
C TYR A 12 5.26 -15.69 1.64
N LEU A 13 4.06 -15.13 1.84
CA LEU A 13 3.33 -15.28 3.10
C LEU A 13 2.42 -16.50 3.13
N ASP A 14 2.21 -17.14 1.97
CA ASP A 14 1.27 -18.25 1.81
C ASP A 14 -0.15 -17.86 2.27
N LYS A 15 -0.52 -16.62 2.01
CA LYS A 15 -1.85 -16.06 2.27
C LYS A 15 -2.27 -15.21 1.11
N GLU A 16 -3.56 -15.23 0.79
CA GLU A 16 -4.07 -14.36 -0.26
C GLU A 16 -3.95 -12.89 0.14
N ILE A 17 -3.23 -12.12 -0.67
CA ILE A 17 -3.06 -10.68 -0.50
C ILE A 17 -3.79 -9.99 -1.65
N THR A 18 -4.82 -9.24 -1.35
CA THR A 18 -5.58 -8.53 -2.38
C THR A 18 -4.89 -7.23 -2.78
N ALA A 19 -5.33 -6.66 -3.91
CA ALA A 19 -4.81 -5.35 -4.34
C ALA A 19 -5.13 -4.27 -3.29
N HIS A 20 -6.29 -4.36 -2.65
CA HIS A 20 -6.65 -3.47 -1.54
C HIS A 20 -5.64 -3.60 -0.40
N ASP A 21 -5.35 -4.83 0.03
CA ASP A 21 -4.39 -5.08 1.11
C ASP A 21 -3.02 -4.51 0.78
N ALA A 22 -2.56 -4.72 -0.46
CA ALA A 22 -1.27 -4.21 -0.90
C ALA A 22 -1.22 -2.68 -0.82
N ALA A 23 -2.27 -2.00 -1.25
CA ALA A 23 -2.34 -0.54 -1.21
C ALA A 23 -2.33 -0.03 0.23
N VAL A 24 -3.07 -0.67 1.13
CA VAL A 24 -3.09 -0.31 2.54
C VAL A 24 -1.71 -0.52 3.17
N MET A 25 -1.04 -1.64 2.85
CA MET A 25 0.30 -1.92 3.38
C MET A 25 1.31 -0.87 2.92
N LEU A 26 1.23 -0.41 1.67
CA LEU A 26 2.10 0.65 1.17
C LEU A 26 1.81 1.98 1.86
N ALA A 27 0.54 2.27 2.13
CA ALA A 27 0.17 3.47 2.88
C ALA A 27 0.75 3.42 4.30
N LEU A 28 0.66 2.26 4.96
CA LEU A 28 1.22 2.09 6.30
C LEU A 28 2.73 2.28 6.33
N LEU A 29 3.43 1.83 5.29
CA LEU A 29 4.87 2.06 5.16
C LEU A 29 5.17 3.56 5.12
N LYS A 30 4.39 4.32 4.36
CA LYS A 30 4.57 5.77 4.29
C LYS A 30 4.23 6.45 5.60
N VAL A 31 3.19 5.98 6.31
CA VAL A 31 2.86 6.48 7.64
C VAL A 31 4.03 6.26 8.60
N ALA A 32 4.67 5.09 8.57
CA ALA A 32 5.83 4.80 9.40
C ALA A 32 6.97 5.79 9.14
N ARG A 33 7.17 6.19 7.89
CA ARG A 33 8.21 7.15 7.53
C ARG A 33 7.98 8.55 8.07
N THR A 34 6.74 8.89 8.41
CA THR A 34 6.48 10.20 9.01
C THR A 34 7.06 10.33 10.41
N LYS A 35 7.38 9.20 11.04
CA LYS A 35 7.92 9.19 12.39
C LYS A 35 9.35 8.68 12.46
N PHE A 36 9.68 7.63 11.70
CA PHE A 36 10.94 6.90 11.84
C PHE A 36 11.93 7.11 10.71
N GLY A 37 11.56 7.85 9.67
CA GLY A 37 12.43 8.11 8.53
C GLY A 37 12.72 9.59 8.39
N ASN A 38 13.09 9.97 7.17
CA ASN A 38 13.25 11.37 6.78
C ASN A 38 12.05 11.75 5.91
N PRO A 39 10.91 12.07 6.50
CA PRO A 39 9.72 12.36 5.72
C PRO A 39 9.88 13.63 4.89
N THR A 40 9.33 13.58 3.68
CA THR A 40 9.22 14.75 2.82
C THR A 40 7.74 15.00 2.57
N GLU A 41 7.43 16.10 1.90
CA GLU A 41 6.06 16.38 1.49
C GLU A 41 5.49 15.21 0.67
N ASP A 42 6.33 14.60 -0.18
CA ASP A 42 5.91 13.46 -0.99
C ASP A 42 5.50 12.25 -0.16
N THR A 43 6.08 12.08 1.02
CA THR A 43 5.70 10.98 1.92
C THR A 43 4.22 11.05 2.27
N TYR A 44 3.73 12.22 2.61
CA TYR A 44 2.32 12.42 2.95
C TYR A 44 1.42 12.30 1.72
N ILE A 45 1.85 12.85 0.60
CA ILE A 45 1.11 12.74 -0.66
C ILE A 45 0.98 11.28 -1.08
N ASP A 46 2.06 10.51 -0.98
CA ASP A 46 2.08 9.10 -1.34
C ASP A 46 1.15 8.28 -0.43
N ALA A 47 1.16 8.55 0.88
CA ALA A 47 0.28 7.86 1.81
C ALA A 47 -1.19 8.08 1.43
N ALA A 48 -1.57 9.31 1.13
CA ALA A 48 -2.92 9.65 0.71
C ALA A 48 -3.27 8.97 -0.63
N ALA A 49 -2.34 8.95 -1.57
CA ALA A 49 -2.55 8.32 -2.87
C ALA A 49 -2.79 6.82 -2.74
N TYR A 50 -2.00 6.12 -1.90
CA TYR A 50 -2.20 4.70 -1.68
C TYR A 50 -3.54 4.40 -1.02
N MET A 51 -4.01 5.24 -0.11
CA MET A 51 -5.32 5.05 0.49
C MET A 51 -6.44 5.29 -0.53
N ALA A 52 -6.28 6.23 -1.45
CA ALA A 52 -7.23 6.44 -2.55
C ALA A 52 -7.30 5.21 -3.46
N ILE A 53 -6.13 4.62 -3.77
CA ILE A 53 -6.05 3.39 -4.55
C ILE A 53 -6.74 2.24 -3.81
N ALA A 54 -6.52 2.13 -2.51
CA ALA A 54 -7.17 1.10 -1.70
C ALA A 54 -8.69 1.22 -1.75
N ASN A 55 -9.21 2.44 -1.69
CA ASN A 55 -10.64 2.70 -1.82
C ASN A 55 -11.18 2.22 -3.16
N GLU A 56 -10.49 2.52 -4.24
CA GLU A 56 -10.89 2.07 -5.57
C GLU A 56 -10.91 0.55 -5.66
N CYS A 57 -9.86 -0.11 -5.16
CA CYS A 57 -9.79 -1.57 -5.17
C CYS A 57 -10.92 -2.21 -4.38
N LYS A 58 -11.35 -1.57 -3.30
CA LYS A 58 -12.40 -2.12 -2.44
C LYS A 58 -13.79 -1.99 -3.03
N PHE A 59 -14.08 -0.86 -3.68
CA PHE A 59 -15.44 -0.51 -4.08
C PHE A 59 -15.72 -0.58 -5.58
N GLU A 60 -14.70 -0.68 -6.41
CA GLU A 60 -14.85 -0.74 -7.87
C GLU A 60 -14.62 -2.13 -8.45
N GLU A 61 -14.19 -3.05 -7.62
CA GLU A 61 -14.11 -4.46 -8.02
C GLU A 61 -15.52 -5.08 -7.96
#